data_94a41c30ddf0a68cd0635c5b3242adf4
#
_entry.id   94a41c30ddf0a68cd0635c5b3242adf4
#
_cell.length_a   1.000
_cell.length_b   1.000
_cell.length_c   1.000
_cell.angle_alpha   90.00
_cell.angle_beta   90.00
_cell.angle_gamma   90.00
#
_symmetry.space_group_name_H-M   'P 1'
#
loop_
_entity.id
_entity.type
_entity.pdbx_description
1 polymer ?
#
loop_
_entity_poly.entity_id
_entity_poly.type
_entity_poly.pdbx_seq_one_letter_code
_entity_poly.pdbx_strand_id
1 'polypeptide(L)'
;MQMFQDFLDRSKQLNQAPHQLKLEQLPFHAPNQKYKIIHQGLMIPNLPAPLHYLNFLSLIGQPNAPMLRNDSAIQTHPLDTATVLVSSSPHMVGQLSSYSVEKECYFKPALFQFGGREQLEGHFPEFRVQRLDSELSFDLKIRTTSVISYFAKLRMGLADHWSLLCECSGQLQYKQQNYQIQQLGSFEYARAINFPYLPLAFFTYQVINLQQQRQLLLAQVRDRFNRILQSRMYLRDLSSGQSQLFDEGVYFKVHRVYPAVM
;
A
#
# COMPACT_ATOMS: atom_id res chain seq x y z
N MET A 1 9.18 22.21 -14.53
CA MET A 1 8.45 21.44 -13.52
C MET A 1 9.15 20.11 -13.22
N GLN A 2 9.57 19.35 -14.22
CA GLN A 2 10.28 18.05 -14.06
C GLN A 2 11.60 18.18 -13.28
N MET A 3 12.47 19.16 -13.61
CA MET A 3 13.71 19.40 -12.86
C MET A 3 13.51 19.66 -11.36
N PHE A 4 12.44 20.36 -10.99
CA PHE A 4 12.12 20.61 -9.58
C PHE A 4 11.59 19.35 -8.88
N GLN A 5 10.81 18.54 -9.60
CA GLN A 5 10.34 17.23 -9.13
C GLN A 5 11.52 16.28 -8.90
N ASP A 6 12.45 16.18 -9.85
CA ASP A 6 13.67 15.36 -9.74
C ASP A 6 14.62 15.84 -8.64
N PHE A 7 14.63 17.15 -8.36
CA PHE A 7 15.39 17.72 -7.25
C PHE A 7 14.79 17.35 -5.89
N LEU A 8 13.45 17.36 -5.77
CA LEU A 8 12.79 17.07 -4.50
C LEU A 8 12.69 15.58 -4.23
N ASP A 9 12.41 14.77 -5.25
CA ASP A 9 12.16 13.33 -5.11
C ASP A 9 13.41 12.51 -5.50
N ARG A 10 14.02 11.90 -4.51
CA ARG A 10 15.19 11.03 -4.66
C ARG A 10 14.86 9.57 -5.00
N SER A 11 13.58 9.21 -5.14
CA SER A 11 13.19 7.81 -5.31
C SER A 11 13.77 7.17 -6.56
N LYS A 12 13.89 7.90 -7.67
CA LYS A 12 14.53 7.39 -8.91
C LYS A 12 15.98 6.97 -8.66
N GLN A 13 16.77 7.83 -8.03
CA GLN A 13 18.19 7.56 -7.71
C GLN A 13 18.33 6.34 -6.78
N LEU A 14 17.44 6.23 -5.78
CA LEU A 14 17.45 5.11 -4.86
C LEU A 14 17.12 3.79 -5.57
N ASN A 15 16.15 3.76 -6.47
CA ASN A 15 15.81 2.55 -7.21
C ASN A 15 16.88 2.10 -8.22
N GLN A 16 17.76 3.00 -8.64
CA GLN A 16 18.86 2.71 -9.59
C GLN A 16 20.18 2.36 -8.89
N ALA A 17 20.31 2.66 -7.62
CA ALA A 17 21.52 2.37 -6.86
C ALA A 17 21.53 0.91 -6.37
N PRO A 18 22.69 0.22 -6.38
CA PRO A 18 22.81 -1.07 -5.72
C PRO A 18 22.58 -0.90 -4.20
N HIS A 19 21.65 -1.65 -3.65
CA HIS A 19 21.28 -1.49 -2.24
C HIS A 19 21.74 -2.70 -1.42
N GLN A 20 22.45 -2.40 -0.33
CA GLN A 20 22.41 -3.25 0.86
C GLN A 20 21.38 -2.65 1.82
N LEU A 21 20.12 -2.97 1.59
CA LEU A 21 19.04 -2.48 2.44
C LEU A 21 19.07 -3.19 3.79
N LYS A 22 19.21 -2.40 4.84
CA LYS A 22 18.95 -2.85 6.22
C LYS A 22 17.50 -2.54 6.54
N LEU A 23 16.67 -3.56 6.56
CA LEU A 23 15.21 -3.43 6.78
C LEU A 23 14.88 -2.64 8.05
N GLU A 24 15.66 -2.85 9.11
CA GLU A 24 15.46 -2.21 10.41
C GLU A 24 15.64 -0.68 10.37
N GLN A 25 16.25 -0.15 9.29
CA GLN A 25 16.43 1.28 9.09
C GLN A 25 15.27 1.93 8.32
N LEU A 26 14.35 1.12 7.78
CA LEU A 26 13.15 1.66 7.15
C LEU A 26 12.23 2.25 8.20
N PRO A 27 11.64 3.42 7.91
CA PRO A 27 10.64 3.99 8.81
C PRO A 27 9.38 3.11 8.82
N PHE A 28 8.96 2.73 10.02
CA PHE A 28 7.67 2.06 10.25
C PHE A 28 7.18 2.46 11.64
N HIS A 29 6.20 3.34 11.71
CA HIS A 29 5.69 3.91 12.97
C HIS A 29 4.27 4.47 12.80
N ALA A 30 3.56 4.62 13.89
CA ALA A 30 2.26 5.31 13.94
C ALA A 30 2.41 6.83 13.68
N PRO A 31 1.31 7.55 13.43
CA PRO A 31 1.34 9.00 13.34
C PRO A 31 2.05 9.64 14.53
N ASN A 32 2.77 10.73 14.28
CA ASN A 32 3.47 11.49 15.29
C ASN A 32 3.38 13.00 15.02
N GLN A 33 4.10 13.80 15.78
CA GLN A 33 4.07 15.27 15.63
C GLN A 33 4.45 15.74 14.21
N LYS A 34 5.43 15.08 13.57
CA LYS A 34 5.90 15.45 12.22
C LYS A 34 5.05 14.81 11.12
N TYR A 35 4.84 13.50 11.20
CA TYR A 35 4.15 12.73 10.18
C TYR A 35 2.73 12.43 10.64
N LYS A 36 1.79 13.18 10.08
CA LYS A 36 0.35 13.07 10.43
C LYS A 36 -0.39 12.09 9.54
N ILE A 37 0.16 11.80 8.36
CA ILE A 37 -0.42 10.91 7.37
C ILE A 37 0.44 9.65 7.29
N ILE A 38 -0.17 8.51 7.57
CA ILE A 38 0.47 7.19 7.48
C ILE A 38 -0.40 6.29 6.60
N HIS A 39 0.23 5.59 5.68
CA HIS A 39 -0.41 4.56 4.88
C HIS A 39 0.35 3.24 5.03
N GLN A 40 -0.40 2.15 5.10
CA GLN A 40 0.10 0.79 5.08
C GLN A 40 -0.70 -0.01 4.05
N GLY A 41 -0.03 -0.87 3.32
CA GLY A 41 -0.66 -1.70 2.30
C GLY A 41 -0.09 -3.12 2.27
N LEU A 42 -0.98 -4.08 2.05
CA LEU A 42 -0.64 -5.45 1.71
C LEU A 42 -1.47 -5.85 0.49
N MET A 43 -0.80 -6.27 -0.57
CA MET A 43 -1.45 -6.77 -1.78
C MET A 43 -0.92 -8.14 -2.11
N ILE A 44 -1.82 -9.10 -2.23
CA ILE A 44 -1.52 -10.50 -2.54
C ILE A 44 -2.29 -10.89 -3.80
N PRO A 45 -1.66 -10.95 -4.97
CA PRO A 45 -2.28 -11.43 -6.19
C PRO A 45 -2.27 -12.95 -6.28
N ASN A 46 -2.89 -13.51 -7.31
CA ASN A 46 -2.89 -14.92 -7.67
C ASN A 46 -3.48 -15.85 -6.58
N LEU A 47 -4.46 -15.37 -5.83
CA LEU A 47 -5.21 -16.23 -4.93
C LEU A 47 -6.16 -17.17 -5.69
N PRO A 48 -6.54 -18.31 -5.10
CA PRO A 48 -7.52 -19.22 -5.70
C PRO A 48 -8.86 -18.52 -5.96
N ALA A 49 -9.58 -18.99 -6.98
CA ALA A 49 -10.97 -18.56 -7.20
C ALA A 49 -11.85 -18.85 -5.96
N PRO A 50 -12.81 -18.00 -5.64
CA PRO A 50 -13.24 -16.79 -6.37
C PRO A 50 -12.47 -15.52 -6.02
N LEU A 51 -11.49 -15.57 -5.12
CA LEU A 51 -10.83 -14.41 -4.54
C LEU A 51 -9.91 -13.69 -5.53
N HIS A 52 -9.06 -14.42 -6.25
CA HIS A 52 -8.05 -13.97 -7.20
C HIS A 52 -6.98 -13.03 -6.64
N TYR A 53 -7.33 -12.17 -5.69
CA TYR A 53 -6.40 -11.29 -4.96
C TYR A 53 -6.97 -10.94 -3.58
N LEU A 54 -6.11 -10.45 -2.70
CA LEU A 54 -6.47 -9.75 -1.46
C LEU A 54 -5.69 -8.46 -1.37
N ASN A 55 -6.40 -7.35 -1.12
CA ASN A 55 -5.81 -6.08 -0.73
C ASN A 55 -6.26 -5.72 0.68
N PHE A 56 -5.31 -5.29 1.50
CA PHE A 56 -5.53 -4.63 2.79
C PHE A 56 -4.79 -3.30 2.74
N LEU A 57 -5.52 -2.20 2.84
CA LEU A 57 -4.97 -0.85 2.78
C LEU A 57 -5.47 -0.07 4.00
N SER A 58 -4.57 0.53 4.76
CA SER A 58 -4.93 1.48 5.81
C SER A 58 -4.39 2.87 5.49
N LEU A 59 -5.17 3.89 5.80
CA LEU A 59 -4.78 5.29 5.73
C LEU A 59 -5.16 5.95 7.04
N ILE A 60 -4.17 6.40 7.79
CA ILE A 60 -4.34 7.12 9.06
C ILE A 60 -4.10 8.61 8.81
N GLY A 61 -5.08 9.43 9.12
CA GLY A 61 -5.15 10.81 8.67
C GLY A 61 -5.63 10.93 7.22
N GLN A 62 -6.52 11.88 6.95
CA GLN A 62 -7.01 12.16 5.59
C GLN A 62 -6.25 13.36 5.01
N PRO A 63 -5.33 13.14 4.05
CA PRO A 63 -4.58 14.23 3.44
C PRO A 63 -5.48 15.07 2.53
N ASN A 64 -5.08 16.31 2.27
CA ASN A 64 -5.75 17.16 1.30
C ASN A 64 -5.27 16.86 -0.14
N ALA A 65 -5.46 15.61 -0.57
CA ALA A 65 -5.13 15.10 -1.89
C ALA A 65 -6.37 14.41 -2.49
N PRO A 66 -6.88 14.82 -3.65
CA PRO A 66 -8.14 14.30 -4.21
C PRO A 66 -8.20 12.76 -4.31
N MET A 67 -7.09 12.10 -4.62
CA MET A 67 -7.07 10.64 -4.76
C MET A 67 -7.13 9.87 -3.44
N LEU A 68 -6.84 10.52 -2.31
CA LEU A 68 -6.79 9.88 -0.98
C LEU A 68 -7.86 10.41 -0.04
N ARG A 69 -8.39 11.61 -0.35
CA ARG A 69 -9.40 12.26 0.48
C ARG A 69 -10.77 11.62 0.30
N ASN A 70 -11.31 11.13 1.38
CA ASN A 70 -12.69 10.63 1.42
C ASN A 70 -13.48 11.38 2.49
N ASP A 71 -14.17 12.45 2.07
CA ASP A 71 -14.93 13.29 3.00
C ASP A 71 -16.10 12.55 3.67
N SER A 72 -16.67 11.53 3.00
CA SER A 72 -17.75 10.73 3.59
C SER A 72 -17.28 9.78 4.70
N ALA A 73 -15.98 9.49 4.75
CA ALA A 73 -15.39 8.67 5.80
C ALA A 73 -15.03 9.47 7.07
N ILE A 74 -15.01 10.81 6.99
CA ILE A 74 -14.61 11.67 8.11
C ILE A 74 -15.74 11.72 9.13
N GLN A 75 -15.48 11.22 10.33
CA GLN A 75 -16.45 11.23 11.42
C GLN A 75 -16.35 12.50 12.29
N THR A 76 -15.15 12.94 12.63
CA THR A 76 -14.87 14.10 13.48
C THR A 76 -14.07 15.15 12.72
N HIS A 77 -12.81 14.88 12.43
CA HIS A 77 -11.98 15.73 11.60
C HIS A 77 -10.93 14.89 10.81
N PRO A 78 -10.34 15.43 9.74
CA PRO A 78 -9.50 14.67 8.83
C PRO A 78 -8.34 13.92 9.50
N LEU A 79 -7.65 14.52 10.46
CA LEU A 79 -6.50 13.89 11.10
C LEU A 79 -6.88 12.87 12.18
N ASP A 80 -8.13 12.91 12.67
CA ASP A 80 -8.68 11.89 13.59
C ASP A 80 -9.34 10.73 12.82
N THR A 81 -9.23 10.68 11.52
CA THR A 81 -9.86 9.63 10.70
C THR A 81 -8.83 8.63 10.22
N ALA A 82 -9.03 7.37 10.57
CA ALA A 82 -8.36 6.24 9.94
C ALA A 82 -9.36 5.48 9.06
N THR A 83 -8.94 5.08 7.87
CA THR A 83 -9.73 4.22 6.99
C THR A 83 -8.98 2.93 6.71
N VAL A 84 -9.71 1.81 6.68
CA VAL A 84 -9.19 0.51 6.26
C VAL A 84 -10.05 0.01 5.11
N LEU A 85 -9.41 -0.28 3.98
CA LEU A 85 -10.03 -0.87 2.80
C LEU A 85 -9.54 -2.30 2.64
N VAL A 86 -10.48 -3.24 2.64
CA VAL A 86 -10.20 -4.64 2.29
C VAL A 86 -10.97 -5.00 1.03
N SER A 87 -10.28 -5.52 0.01
CA SER A 87 -10.90 -5.90 -1.26
C SER A 87 -10.37 -7.22 -1.80
N SER A 88 -11.21 -7.92 -2.53
CA SER A 88 -10.91 -9.13 -3.29
C SER A 88 -11.82 -9.17 -4.53
N SER A 89 -11.65 -10.12 -5.45
CA SER A 89 -12.43 -10.14 -6.70
C SER A 89 -13.95 -10.14 -6.48
N PRO A 90 -14.53 -10.91 -5.52
CA PRO A 90 -15.96 -10.84 -5.22
C PRO A 90 -16.41 -9.51 -4.61
N HIS A 91 -15.48 -8.72 -4.10
CA HIS A 91 -15.69 -7.41 -3.48
C HIS A 91 -14.77 -6.37 -4.10
N MET A 92 -14.86 -6.19 -5.40
CA MET A 92 -13.98 -5.27 -6.16
C MET A 92 -14.04 -3.83 -5.68
N VAL A 93 -15.20 -3.37 -5.26
CA VAL A 93 -15.37 -2.02 -4.66
C VAL A 93 -14.71 -1.94 -3.28
N GLY A 94 -14.49 -3.11 -2.66
CA GLY A 94 -13.90 -3.23 -1.33
C GLY A 94 -14.89 -2.98 -0.21
N GLN A 95 -14.45 -3.35 0.99
CA GLN A 95 -15.13 -3.02 2.24
C GLN A 95 -14.32 -1.93 2.93
N LEU A 96 -14.83 -0.71 2.90
CA LEU A 96 -14.24 0.43 3.56
C LEU A 96 -14.79 0.56 4.98
N SER A 97 -13.90 0.51 5.97
CA SER A 97 -14.20 0.85 7.36
C SER A 97 -13.58 2.20 7.69
N SER A 98 -14.24 2.99 8.51
CA SER A 98 -13.76 4.29 8.99
C SER A 98 -13.80 4.34 10.51
N TYR A 99 -12.75 4.84 11.12
CA TYR A 99 -12.53 4.87 12.56
C TYR A 99 -12.05 6.22 13.02
N SER A 100 -12.48 6.66 14.22
CA SER A 100 -11.80 7.72 14.96
C SER A 100 -10.47 7.21 15.49
N VAL A 101 -9.39 7.91 15.15
CA VAL A 101 -8.05 7.55 15.64
C VAL A 101 -7.98 7.61 17.16
N GLU A 102 -8.59 8.63 17.76
CA GLU A 102 -8.57 8.86 19.22
C GLU A 102 -9.42 7.85 20.00
N LYS A 103 -10.57 7.43 19.43
CA LYS A 103 -11.57 6.63 20.17
C LYS A 103 -11.56 5.16 19.83
N GLU A 104 -11.23 4.81 18.58
CA GLU A 104 -11.43 3.46 18.04
C GLU A 104 -10.13 2.79 17.58
N CYS A 105 -9.03 3.54 17.49
CA CYS A 105 -7.75 2.98 17.10
C CYS A 105 -6.81 2.86 18.30
N TYR A 106 -5.94 1.84 18.24
CA TYR A 106 -4.91 1.65 19.25
C TYR A 106 -3.58 1.40 18.56
N PHE A 107 -2.62 2.33 18.72
CA PHE A 107 -1.32 2.27 18.09
C PHE A 107 -0.22 2.23 19.14
N LYS A 108 0.66 1.24 19.01
CA LYS A 108 1.92 1.11 19.75
C LYS A 108 3.07 0.88 18.77
N PRO A 109 4.32 0.96 19.23
CA PRO A 109 5.41 0.39 18.46
C PRO A 109 5.07 -1.05 18.06
N ALA A 110 5.18 -1.36 16.77
CA ALA A 110 4.86 -2.67 16.20
C ALA A 110 3.39 -3.14 16.26
N LEU A 111 2.43 -2.27 16.59
CA LEU A 111 1.01 -2.64 16.66
C LEU A 111 0.11 -1.52 16.17
N PHE A 112 -0.76 -1.86 15.21
CA PHE A 112 -1.83 -1.00 14.68
C PHE A 112 -3.14 -1.76 14.74
N GLN A 113 -4.07 -1.33 15.57
CA GLN A 113 -5.42 -1.89 15.69
C GLN A 113 -6.44 -0.85 15.27
N PHE A 114 -7.44 -1.29 14.51
CA PHE A 114 -8.51 -0.47 13.97
C PHE A 114 -9.86 -1.07 14.37
N GLY A 115 -10.61 -0.39 15.24
CA GLY A 115 -11.95 -0.76 15.68
C GLY A 115 -12.09 -2.17 16.26
N GLY A 116 -11.02 -2.80 16.73
CA GLY A 116 -11.02 -4.19 17.18
C GLY A 116 -11.26 -5.24 16.08
N ARG A 117 -11.33 -4.81 14.82
CA ARG A 117 -11.64 -5.65 13.65
C ARG A 117 -10.41 -5.98 12.81
N GLU A 118 -9.59 -4.99 12.52
CA GLU A 118 -8.37 -5.15 11.74
C GLU A 118 -7.13 -4.85 12.61
N GLN A 119 -6.08 -5.63 12.36
CA GLN A 119 -4.82 -5.48 13.05
C GLN A 119 -3.64 -5.73 12.11
N LEU A 120 -2.63 -4.88 12.24
CA LEU A 120 -1.30 -5.10 11.68
C LEU A 120 -0.30 -5.03 12.83
N GLU A 121 0.46 -6.10 13.05
CA GLU A 121 1.47 -6.18 14.11
C GLU A 121 2.78 -6.74 13.58
N GLY A 122 3.88 -6.47 14.30
CA GLY A 122 5.21 -7.00 14.01
C GLY A 122 6.23 -5.93 13.70
N HIS A 123 7.42 -6.39 13.40
CA HIS A 123 8.58 -5.59 13.04
C HIS A 123 9.37 -6.30 11.94
N PHE A 124 10.21 -5.57 11.25
CA PHE A 124 11.04 -6.18 10.23
C PHE A 124 11.88 -7.34 10.76
N PRO A 125 11.93 -8.47 10.01
CA PRO A 125 11.30 -8.70 8.72
C PRO A 125 9.90 -9.33 8.81
N GLU A 126 9.31 -9.52 10.01
CA GLU A 126 8.11 -10.33 10.21
C GLU A 126 6.94 -9.50 10.72
N PHE A 127 5.81 -9.61 10.02
CA PHE A 127 4.56 -8.96 10.35
C PHE A 127 3.41 -9.98 10.33
N ARG A 128 2.32 -9.60 10.96
CA ARG A 128 1.05 -10.31 10.92
C ARG A 128 -0.07 -9.33 10.63
N VAL A 129 -0.93 -9.68 9.67
CA VAL A 129 -2.13 -8.90 9.33
C VAL A 129 -3.35 -9.77 9.58
N GLN A 130 -4.28 -9.26 10.38
CA GLN A 130 -5.49 -9.97 10.77
C GLN A 130 -6.73 -9.14 10.50
N ARG A 131 -7.81 -9.82 10.15
CA ARG A 131 -9.15 -9.27 10.10
C ARG A 131 -10.14 -10.27 10.65
N LEU A 132 -11.00 -9.79 11.52
CA LEU A 132 -12.14 -10.53 12.07
C LEU A 132 -13.43 -9.99 11.45
N ASP A 133 -14.04 -10.80 10.59
CA ASP A 133 -15.28 -10.44 9.89
C ASP A 133 -16.03 -11.71 9.51
N SER A 134 -17.37 -11.63 9.46
CA SER A 134 -18.21 -12.79 9.16
C SER A 134 -18.17 -13.24 7.70
N GLU A 135 -17.84 -12.34 6.78
CA GLU A 135 -17.80 -12.63 5.35
C GLU A 135 -16.40 -12.92 4.83
N LEU A 136 -15.43 -12.07 5.23
CA LEU A 136 -14.05 -12.18 4.80
C LEU A 136 -13.12 -11.93 5.99
N SER A 137 -12.63 -13.00 6.59
CA SER A 137 -11.65 -12.96 7.66
C SER A 137 -10.32 -13.55 7.22
N PHE A 138 -9.23 -13.12 7.83
CA PHE A 138 -7.91 -13.66 7.55
C PHE A 138 -6.93 -13.47 8.70
N ASP A 139 -5.94 -14.34 8.72
CA ASP A 139 -4.79 -14.32 9.61
C ASP A 139 -3.55 -14.68 8.79
N LEU A 140 -2.77 -13.67 8.46
CA LEU A 140 -1.66 -13.77 7.51
C LEU A 140 -0.34 -13.36 8.16
N LYS A 141 0.66 -14.22 8.03
CA LYS A 141 2.06 -13.94 8.33
C LYS A 141 2.73 -13.39 7.09
N ILE A 142 3.47 -12.30 7.26
CA ILE A 142 4.15 -11.57 6.20
C ILE A 142 5.63 -11.55 6.54
N ARG A 143 6.45 -12.11 5.67
CA ARG A 143 7.90 -12.03 5.77
C ARG A 143 8.43 -11.11 4.67
N THR A 144 8.85 -9.93 5.04
CA THR A 144 9.42 -8.94 4.12
C THR A 144 10.83 -9.33 3.71
N THR A 145 11.18 -9.00 2.47
CA THR A 145 12.50 -9.22 1.89
C THR A 145 13.26 -7.91 1.74
N SER A 146 14.54 -7.97 1.33
CA SER A 146 15.32 -6.78 1.00
C SER A 146 14.98 -6.16 -0.36
N VAL A 147 14.07 -6.77 -1.14
CA VAL A 147 13.68 -6.29 -2.48
C VAL A 147 12.70 -5.11 -2.35
N ILE A 148 13.24 -3.91 -2.44
CA ILE A 148 12.50 -2.66 -2.24
C ILE A 148 12.22 -1.92 -3.55
N SER A 149 11.09 -1.22 -3.59
CA SER A 149 10.71 -0.24 -4.62
C SER A 149 10.32 1.07 -3.94
N TYR A 150 11.02 2.15 -4.24
CA TYR A 150 10.68 3.48 -3.75
C TYR A 150 9.74 4.20 -4.73
N PHE A 151 8.54 4.55 -4.28
CA PHE A 151 7.59 5.37 -5.05
C PHE A 151 7.87 6.86 -4.89
N ALA A 152 8.17 7.28 -3.65
CA ALA A 152 8.55 8.64 -3.32
C ALA A 152 9.57 8.65 -2.18
N LYS A 153 10.56 9.55 -2.27
CA LYS A 153 11.53 9.84 -1.21
C LYS A 153 11.83 11.33 -1.25
N LEU A 154 10.97 12.12 -0.63
CA LEU A 154 11.11 13.56 -0.67
C LEU A 154 12.24 14.03 0.25
N ARG A 155 13.02 15.00 -0.24
CA ARG A 155 14.08 15.66 0.55
C ARG A 155 13.47 16.31 1.80
N MET A 156 14.33 16.62 2.78
CA MET A 156 13.96 17.19 4.07
C MET A 156 13.00 16.31 4.90
N GLY A 157 12.81 15.04 4.49
CA GLY A 157 11.91 14.12 5.14
C GLY A 157 10.44 14.57 5.09
N LEU A 158 10.01 15.14 3.98
CA LEU A 158 8.63 15.59 3.79
C LEU A 158 7.67 14.42 3.60
N ALA A 159 8.11 13.40 2.86
CA ALA A 159 7.38 12.15 2.66
C ALA A 159 8.33 11.01 2.28
N ASP A 160 7.95 9.82 2.67
CA ASP A 160 8.51 8.54 2.23
C ASP A 160 7.38 7.64 1.79
N HIS A 161 7.55 6.94 0.67
CA HIS A 161 6.66 5.88 0.23
C HIS A 161 7.48 4.78 -0.44
N TRP A 162 7.42 3.59 0.09
CA TRP A 162 8.14 2.42 -0.39
C TRP A 162 7.28 1.15 -0.31
N SER A 163 7.66 0.15 -1.07
CA SER A 163 7.07 -1.17 -1.04
C SER A 163 8.15 -2.25 -1.06
N LEU A 164 7.97 -3.30 -0.28
CA LEU A 164 8.82 -4.49 -0.22
C LEU A 164 8.13 -5.68 -0.88
N LEU A 165 8.88 -6.45 -1.65
CA LEU A 165 8.45 -7.80 -1.97
C LEU A 165 8.40 -8.61 -0.68
N CYS A 166 7.35 -9.40 -0.48
CA CYS A 166 7.19 -10.21 0.71
C CYS A 166 6.61 -11.59 0.39
N GLU A 167 6.86 -12.53 1.29
CA GLU A 167 6.23 -13.83 1.31
C GLU A 167 5.05 -13.79 2.27
N CYS A 168 3.88 -14.21 1.81
CA CYS A 168 2.64 -14.21 2.58
C CYS A 168 2.17 -15.63 2.79
N SER A 169 1.88 -16.00 4.03
CA SER A 169 1.36 -17.32 4.40
C SER A 169 0.29 -17.21 5.48
N GLY A 170 -0.65 -18.14 5.50
CA GLY A 170 -1.68 -18.17 6.54
C GLY A 170 -3.03 -18.64 6.01
N GLN A 171 -4.07 -18.26 6.70
CA GLN A 171 -5.45 -18.68 6.40
C GLN A 171 -6.32 -17.47 6.08
N LEU A 172 -7.22 -17.68 5.12
CA LEU A 172 -8.26 -16.75 4.76
C LEU A 172 -9.58 -17.53 4.71
N GLN A 173 -10.61 -17.00 5.34
CA GLN A 173 -11.96 -17.54 5.27
C GLN A 173 -12.84 -16.56 4.50
N TYR A 174 -13.53 -17.07 3.48
CA TYR A 174 -14.52 -16.35 2.71
C TYR A 174 -15.82 -17.16 2.65
N LYS A 175 -16.92 -16.60 3.15
CA LYS A 175 -18.25 -17.25 3.18
C LYS A 175 -18.19 -18.71 3.67
N GLN A 176 -17.55 -18.95 4.83
CA GLN A 176 -17.36 -20.26 5.45
C GLN A 176 -16.40 -21.22 4.72
N GLN A 177 -15.81 -20.83 3.60
CA GLN A 177 -14.76 -21.60 2.95
C GLN A 177 -13.38 -21.11 3.39
N ASN A 178 -12.51 -22.06 3.72
CA ASN A 178 -11.14 -21.78 4.14
C ASN A 178 -10.16 -21.93 2.98
N TYR A 179 -9.27 -20.98 2.85
CA TYR A 179 -8.21 -20.94 1.85
C TYR A 179 -6.88 -20.85 2.54
N GLN A 180 -5.96 -21.76 2.20
CA GLN A 180 -4.57 -21.68 2.63
C GLN A 180 -3.83 -20.75 1.68
N ILE A 181 -3.18 -19.73 2.21
CA ILE A 181 -2.41 -18.75 1.44
C ILE A 181 -0.92 -19.09 1.55
N GLN A 182 -0.25 -19.13 0.40
CA GLN A 182 1.20 -19.27 0.26
C GLN A 182 1.60 -18.57 -1.04
N GLN A 183 1.81 -17.24 -0.99
CA GLN A 183 2.00 -16.41 -2.19
C GLN A 183 3.01 -15.30 -1.95
N LEU A 184 3.61 -14.81 -3.03
CA LEU A 184 4.30 -13.52 -2.99
C LEU A 184 3.28 -12.39 -2.90
N GLY A 185 3.59 -11.40 -2.08
CA GLY A 185 2.82 -10.18 -1.91
C GLY A 185 3.69 -8.94 -2.04
N SER A 186 3.04 -7.80 -1.91
CA SER A 186 3.64 -6.47 -1.84
C SER A 186 3.23 -5.82 -0.53
N PHE A 187 4.19 -5.56 0.35
CA PHE A 187 3.97 -4.88 1.62
C PHE A 187 4.49 -3.44 1.51
N GLU A 188 3.65 -2.47 1.76
CA GLU A 188 4.02 -1.07 1.58
C GLU A 188 3.73 -0.21 2.80
N TYR A 189 4.47 0.88 2.87
CA TYR A 189 4.33 1.90 3.91
C TYR A 189 4.63 3.27 3.31
N ALA A 190 3.79 4.24 3.69
CA ALA A 190 4.07 5.63 3.43
C ALA A 190 3.86 6.47 4.69
N ARG A 191 4.64 7.55 4.78
CA ARG A 191 4.46 8.62 5.77
C ARG A 191 4.64 9.97 5.10
N ALA A 192 3.83 10.93 5.52
CA ALA A 192 3.95 12.29 5.04
C ALA A 192 3.60 13.31 6.13
N ILE A 193 4.18 14.51 6.00
CA ILE A 193 3.66 15.66 6.72
C ILE A 193 2.25 15.98 6.21
N ASN A 194 1.47 16.72 6.98
CA ASN A 194 0.16 17.17 6.51
C ASN A 194 0.33 18.34 5.53
N PHE A 195 0.44 18.02 4.24
CA PHE A 195 0.51 19.04 3.19
C PHE A 195 -0.82 19.79 3.09
N PRO A 196 -0.79 21.13 2.90
CA PRO A 196 -2.01 21.91 2.69
C PRO A 196 -2.82 21.44 1.48
N TYR A 197 -2.14 21.01 0.43
CA TYR A 197 -2.75 20.46 -0.78
C TYR A 197 -1.73 19.65 -1.58
N LEU A 198 -2.19 18.54 -2.16
CA LEU A 198 -1.44 17.74 -3.13
C LEU A 198 -2.28 17.54 -4.39
N PRO A 199 -1.76 17.84 -5.59
CA PRO A 199 -2.52 17.74 -6.85
C PRO A 199 -2.68 16.31 -7.37
N LEU A 200 -2.61 15.32 -6.50
CA LEU A 200 -2.72 13.90 -6.84
C LEU A 200 -4.20 13.51 -6.89
N ALA A 201 -4.70 13.15 -8.08
CA ALA A 201 -6.12 12.90 -8.29
C ALA A 201 -6.44 11.45 -8.67
N PHE A 202 -5.56 10.78 -9.42
CA PHE A 202 -5.77 9.41 -9.86
C PHE A 202 -4.53 8.58 -9.59
N PHE A 203 -4.76 7.37 -9.11
CA PHE A 203 -3.72 6.40 -8.84
C PHE A 203 -4.10 5.07 -9.50
N THR A 204 -3.20 4.54 -10.29
CA THR A 204 -3.31 3.18 -10.83
C THR A 204 -2.17 2.36 -10.24
N TYR A 205 -2.53 1.24 -9.63
CA TYR A 205 -1.59 0.34 -9.00
C TYR A 205 -1.92 -1.10 -9.37
N GLN A 206 -0.91 -1.88 -9.74
CA GLN A 206 -1.10 -3.26 -10.11
C GLN A 206 0.09 -4.10 -9.66
N VAL A 207 -0.19 -5.25 -9.06
CA VAL A 207 0.78 -6.26 -8.66
C VAL A 207 0.49 -7.55 -9.40
N ILE A 208 1.51 -8.12 -10.04
CA ILE A 208 1.39 -9.35 -10.85
C ILE A 208 2.53 -10.28 -10.46
N ASN A 209 2.21 -11.44 -9.89
CA ASN A 209 3.22 -12.48 -9.68
C ASN A 209 3.51 -13.19 -11.00
N LEU A 210 4.78 -13.28 -11.33
CA LEU A 210 5.30 -14.01 -12.48
C LEU A 210 5.86 -15.37 -12.03
N GLN A 211 6.21 -16.20 -12.99
CA GLN A 211 6.98 -17.42 -12.71
C GLN A 211 8.36 -17.11 -12.13
N GLN A 212 9.04 -18.12 -11.55
CA GLN A 212 10.41 -18.01 -11.02
C GLN A 212 10.56 -16.97 -9.90
N GLN A 213 9.59 -16.87 -9.00
CA GLN A 213 9.64 -15.97 -7.84
C GLN A 213 9.84 -14.49 -8.19
N ARG A 214 9.35 -14.06 -9.32
CA ARG A 214 9.36 -12.67 -9.78
C ARG A 214 7.99 -12.01 -9.66
N GLN A 215 7.99 -10.69 -9.50
CA GLN A 215 6.78 -9.89 -9.41
C GLN A 215 6.94 -8.60 -10.22
N LEU A 216 5.93 -8.24 -10.98
CA LEU A 216 5.78 -6.91 -11.54
C LEU A 216 4.94 -6.05 -10.61
N LEU A 217 5.42 -4.85 -10.37
CA LEU A 217 4.70 -3.80 -9.67
C LEU A 217 4.62 -2.60 -10.60
N LEU A 218 3.41 -2.15 -10.87
CA LEU A 218 3.15 -1.00 -11.74
C LEU A 218 2.44 0.08 -10.95
N ALA A 219 2.90 1.32 -11.07
CA ALA A 219 2.30 2.48 -10.42
C ALA A 219 2.24 3.67 -11.37
N GLN A 220 1.07 4.31 -11.47
CA GLN A 220 0.91 5.55 -12.20
C GLN A 220 0.09 6.53 -11.38
N VAL A 221 0.59 7.75 -11.29
CA VAL A 221 -0.08 8.88 -10.61
C VAL A 221 -0.39 9.96 -11.62
N ARG A 222 -1.61 10.50 -11.59
CA ARG A 222 -2.07 11.59 -12.44
C ARG A 222 -2.72 12.71 -11.61
N ASP A 223 -2.69 13.90 -12.18
CA ASP A 223 -3.41 15.04 -11.62
C ASP A 223 -4.89 15.05 -12.06
N ARG A 224 -5.65 16.04 -11.55
CA ARG A 224 -7.07 16.22 -11.91
C ARG A 224 -7.33 16.54 -13.38
N PHE A 225 -6.31 16.93 -14.14
CA PHE A 225 -6.37 17.17 -15.58
C PHE A 225 -5.91 15.94 -16.38
N ASN A 226 -5.79 14.78 -15.71
CA ASN A 226 -5.34 13.52 -16.29
C ASN A 226 -3.90 13.53 -16.83
N ARG A 227 -3.07 14.51 -16.41
CA ARG A 227 -1.66 14.56 -16.80
C ARG A 227 -0.89 13.57 -15.92
N ILE A 228 -0.03 12.78 -16.55
CA ILE A 228 0.83 11.81 -15.86
C ILE A 228 1.90 12.57 -15.09
N LEU A 229 1.90 12.41 -13.78
CA LEU A 229 2.92 12.94 -12.88
C LEU A 229 4.05 11.93 -12.69
N GLN A 230 3.70 10.65 -12.61
CA GLN A 230 4.64 9.55 -12.49
C GLN A 230 4.05 8.30 -13.16
N SER A 231 4.88 7.53 -13.88
CA SER A 231 4.51 6.22 -14.41
C SER A 231 5.74 5.31 -14.31
N ARG A 232 5.64 4.23 -13.54
CA ARG A 232 6.76 3.36 -13.22
C ARG A 232 6.35 1.90 -13.20
N MET A 233 7.27 1.05 -13.62
CA MET A 233 7.19 -0.39 -13.47
C MET A 233 8.46 -0.87 -12.74
N TYR A 234 8.27 -1.80 -11.82
CA TYR A 234 9.35 -2.44 -11.08
C TYR A 234 9.28 -3.94 -11.34
N LEU A 235 10.38 -4.51 -11.85
CA LEU A 235 10.56 -5.95 -11.89
C LEU A 235 11.33 -6.36 -10.64
N ARG A 236 10.66 -7.07 -9.76
CA ARG A 236 11.18 -7.58 -8.49
C ARG A 236 11.53 -9.04 -8.63
N ASP A 237 12.69 -9.44 -8.14
CA ASP A 237 13.18 -10.82 -8.22
C ASP A 237 13.66 -11.25 -6.84
N LEU A 238 12.96 -12.23 -6.25
CA LEU A 238 13.27 -12.75 -4.93
C LEU A 238 14.59 -13.52 -4.95
N SER A 239 14.89 -14.23 -6.05
CA SER A 239 16.09 -15.09 -6.16
C SER A 239 17.37 -14.28 -6.24
N SER A 240 17.36 -13.16 -6.96
CA SER A 240 18.50 -12.25 -7.06
C SER A 240 18.54 -11.20 -5.94
N GLY A 241 17.43 -11.01 -5.21
CA GLY A 241 17.30 -9.96 -4.20
C GLY A 241 17.22 -8.56 -4.79
N GLN A 242 16.85 -8.40 -6.07
CA GLN A 242 16.91 -7.13 -6.78
C GLN A 242 15.53 -6.63 -7.23
N SER A 243 15.44 -5.31 -7.37
CA SER A 243 14.31 -4.61 -8.00
C SER A 243 14.85 -3.72 -9.11
N GLN A 244 14.36 -3.93 -10.33
CA GLN A 244 14.72 -3.11 -11.50
C GLN A 244 13.60 -2.12 -11.79
N LEU A 245 13.95 -0.83 -11.88
CA LEU A 245 13.02 0.25 -12.23
C LEU A 245 13.00 0.48 -13.74
N PHE A 246 11.78 0.60 -14.28
CA PHE A 246 11.48 1.12 -15.62
C PHE A 246 10.58 2.35 -15.43
N ASP A 247 11.03 3.52 -15.82
CA ASP A 247 10.31 4.81 -15.70
C ASP A 247 10.13 5.54 -17.04
N GLU A 248 10.50 4.88 -18.14
CA GLU A 248 10.27 5.31 -19.50
C GLU A 248 9.44 4.30 -20.27
N GLY A 249 8.54 4.76 -21.13
CA GLY A 249 7.71 3.89 -21.96
C GLY A 249 6.64 3.08 -21.22
N VAL A 250 6.35 3.39 -19.95
CA VAL A 250 5.34 2.71 -19.15
C VAL A 250 4.00 3.43 -19.32
N TYR A 251 3.05 2.78 -19.98
CA TYR A 251 1.72 3.34 -20.27
C TYR A 251 0.62 2.40 -19.81
N PHE A 252 -0.39 2.95 -19.16
CA PHE A 252 -1.61 2.25 -18.82
C PHE A 252 -2.69 2.58 -19.86
N LYS A 253 -3.26 1.54 -20.44
CA LYS A 253 -4.39 1.67 -21.37
C LYS A 253 -5.59 0.92 -20.81
N VAL A 254 -6.69 1.63 -20.60
CA VAL A 254 -7.96 1.03 -20.23
C VAL A 254 -8.63 0.49 -21.49
N HIS A 255 -8.78 -0.83 -21.60
CA HIS A 255 -9.43 -1.49 -22.73
C HIS A 255 -10.93 -1.70 -22.52
N ARG A 256 -11.38 -1.83 -21.27
CA ARG A 256 -12.79 -2.00 -20.88
C ARG A 256 -13.07 -1.33 -19.55
N VAL A 257 -14.25 -0.74 -19.46
CA VAL A 257 -14.82 -0.28 -18.20
C VAL A 257 -16.12 -1.05 -18.02
N TYR A 258 -16.24 -1.77 -16.90
CA TYR A 258 -17.52 -2.36 -16.51
C TYR A 258 -18.18 -1.40 -15.53
N PRO A 259 -19.44 -0.98 -15.77
CA PRO A 259 -20.17 -0.21 -14.78
C PRO A 259 -20.25 -1.05 -13.49
N ALA A 260 -20.01 -0.41 -12.36
CA ALA A 260 -20.28 -1.03 -11.06
C ALA A 260 -21.79 -1.29 -11.01
N VAL A 261 -22.18 -2.55 -10.85
CA VAL A 261 -23.56 -2.89 -10.51
C VAL A 261 -23.74 -2.46 -9.05
N MET A 262 -24.46 -1.37 -8.86
CA MET A 262 -24.83 -0.87 -7.52
C MET A 262 -25.92 -1.77 -6.93
#